data_d231f5cd98c2741f481c174d057c993f
#
_entry.id   d231f5cd98c2741f481c174d057c993f
#
_cell.length_a   1.000
_cell.length_b   1.000
_cell.length_c   1.000
_cell.angle_alpha   90.00
_cell.angle_beta   90.00
_cell.angle_gamma   90.00
#
_symmetry.space_group_name_H-M   'P 1'
#
loop_
_entity.id
_entity.type
_entity.pdbx_description
1 polymer ?
#
loop_
_entity_poly.entity_id
_entity_poly.type
_entity_poly.pdbx_seq_one_letter_code
_entity_poly.pdbx_strand_id
1 'polypeptide(L)' 'MIMELNEFVAHFAEQFEETDASVFTPETKYHDLEEWSSLIGLSVIAMIDDEYDVILKGNDAKNSETINDMCNIANERS' A
#
# COMPACT_ATOMS: atom_id res chain seq x y z
N MET A 1 -7.68 6.19 14.08
CA MET A 1 -8.72 5.55 13.23
C MET A 1 -8.13 4.29 12.62
N ILE A 2 -8.87 3.17 12.68
CA ILE A 2 -8.39 1.92 12.13
C ILE A 2 -8.88 1.75 10.70
N MET A 3 -7.96 1.50 9.78
CA MET A 3 -8.30 1.28 8.38
C MET A 3 -8.87 -0.13 8.21
N GLU A 4 -9.90 -0.25 7.39
CA GLU A 4 -10.43 -1.56 7.05
C GLU A 4 -9.45 -2.21 6.05
N LEU A 5 -8.95 -3.40 6.37
CA LEU A 5 -7.87 -4.03 5.62
C LEU A 5 -8.24 -4.32 4.16
N ASN A 6 -9.43 -4.86 3.92
CA ASN A 6 -9.82 -5.17 2.54
C ASN A 6 -9.96 -3.93 1.69
N GLU A 7 -10.45 -2.85 2.27
CA GLU A 7 -10.55 -1.57 1.60
C GLU A 7 -9.16 -1.00 1.28
N PHE A 8 -8.23 -1.13 2.24
CA PHE A 8 -6.86 -0.70 2.03
C PHE A 8 -6.22 -1.46 0.88
N VAL A 9 -6.42 -2.79 0.83
CA VAL A 9 -5.90 -3.61 -0.27
C VAL A 9 -6.47 -3.16 -1.60
N ALA A 10 -7.76 -2.85 -1.66
CA ALA A 10 -8.39 -2.39 -2.89
C ALA A 10 -7.80 -1.06 -3.36
N HIS A 11 -7.61 -0.10 -2.45
CA HIS A 11 -6.98 1.17 -2.79
C HIS A 11 -5.54 1.00 -3.23
N PHE A 12 -4.82 0.08 -2.58
CA PHE A 12 -3.44 -0.24 -2.95
C PHE A 12 -3.40 -0.77 -4.39
N ALA A 13 -4.29 -1.69 -4.72
CA ALA A 13 -4.35 -2.30 -6.05
C ALA A 13 -4.65 -1.26 -7.15
N GLU A 14 -5.42 -0.24 -6.83
CA GLU A 14 -5.77 0.81 -7.80
C GLU A 14 -4.55 1.57 -8.32
N GLN A 15 -3.43 1.53 -7.60
CA GLN A 15 -2.22 2.21 -8.01
C GLN A 15 -1.45 1.46 -9.11
N PHE A 16 -1.87 0.23 -9.40
CA PHE A 16 -1.23 -0.62 -10.39
C PHE A 16 -2.11 -0.70 -11.63
N GLU A 17 -1.55 -0.36 -12.78
CA GLU A 17 -2.31 -0.34 -14.02
C GLU A 17 -2.34 -1.68 -14.74
N GLU A 18 -1.27 -2.45 -14.62
CA GLU A 18 -1.09 -3.67 -15.40
C GLU A 18 -1.21 -4.96 -14.58
N THR A 19 -1.19 -4.86 -13.26
CA THR A 19 -1.31 -6.03 -12.40
C THR A 19 -2.77 -6.28 -12.08
N ASP A 20 -3.23 -7.51 -12.30
CA ASP A 20 -4.61 -7.89 -12.05
C ASP A 20 -4.97 -7.71 -10.56
N ALA A 21 -6.15 -7.16 -10.30
CA ALA A 21 -6.60 -6.93 -8.93
C ALA A 21 -6.65 -8.22 -8.10
N SER A 22 -6.86 -9.37 -8.73
CA SER A 22 -6.93 -10.66 -8.04
C SER A 22 -5.59 -11.08 -7.42
N VAL A 23 -4.49 -10.46 -7.84
CA VAL A 23 -3.16 -10.73 -7.29
C VAL A 23 -3.02 -10.15 -5.87
N PHE A 24 -3.79 -9.12 -5.56
CA PHE A 24 -3.62 -8.36 -4.33
C PHE A 24 -4.41 -8.94 -3.17
N THR A 25 -3.68 -9.38 -2.15
CA THR A 25 -4.22 -9.86 -0.88
C THR A 25 -3.44 -9.20 0.25
N PRO A 26 -3.91 -9.29 1.49
CA PRO A 26 -3.13 -8.73 2.61
C PRO A 26 -1.71 -9.29 2.70
N GLU A 27 -1.50 -10.53 2.27
CA GLU A 27 -0.20 -11.20 2.33
C GLU A 27 0.67 -10.95 1.12
N THR A 28 0.20 -10.21 0.12
CA THR A 28 0.97 -9.95 -1.11
C THR A 28 2.27 -9.21 -0.77
N LYS A 29 3.37 -9.79 -1.20
CA LYS A 29 4.69 -9.16 -1.09
C LYS A 29 4.89 -8.25 -2.29
N TYR A 30 4.49 -7.02 -2.14
CA TYR A 30 4.39 -6.10 -3.27
C TYR A 30 5.72 -5.76 -3.91
N HIS A 31 6.83 -5.89 -3.18
CA HIS A 31 8.16 -5.67 -3.77
C HIS A 31 8.49 -6.69 -4.85
N ASP A 32 7.85 -7.85 -4.82
CA ASP A 32 8.09 -8.90 -5.79
C ASP A 32 7.27 -8.73 -7.08
N LEU A 33 6.35 -7.78 -7.10
CA LEU A 33 5.55 -7.51 -8.29
C LEU A 33 6.40 -6.82 -9.35
N GLU A 34 6.28 -7.26 -10.60
CA GLU A 34 7.03 -6.67 -11.71
C GLU A 34 6.77 -5.19 -11.88
N GLU A 35 5.54 -4.78 -11.65
CA GLU A 35 5.14 -3.39 -11.81
C GLU A 35 5.65 -2.49 -10.68
N TRP A 36 6.05 -3.05 -9.55
CA TRP A 36 6.52 -2.26 -8.41
C TRP A 36 7.75 -1.43 -8.78
N SER A 37 7.72 -0.17 -8.41
CA SER A 37 8.83 0.76 -8.62
C SER A 37 8.73 1.86 -7.59
N SER A 38 9.75 2.72 -7.52
CA SER A 38 9.72 3.87 -6.64
C SER A 38 8.56 4.80 -6.98
N LEU A 39 8.21 4.88 -8.26
CA LEU A 39 7.10 5.71 -8.70
C LEU A 39 5.76 5.16 -8.18
N ILE A 40 5.56 3.85 -8.29
CA ILE A 40 4.35 3.22 -7.77
C ILE A 40 4.31 3.38 -6.24
N GLY A 41 5.47 3.24 -5.58
CA GLY A 41 5.55 3.45 -4.14
C GLY A 41 5.10 4.84 -3.72
N LEU A 42 5.49 5.87 -4.49
CA LEU A 42 5.05 7.23 -4.22
C LEU A 42 3.54 7.38 -4.44
N SER A 43 3.00 6.71 -5.45
CA SER A 43 1.56 6.72 -5.69
C SER A 43 0.79 6.11 -4.54
N VAL A 44 1.31 5.01 -3.97
CA VAL A 44 0.70 4.36 -2.81
C VAL A 44 0.73 5.30 -1.60
N ILE A 45 1.87 5.95 -1.36
CA ILE A 45 2.00 6.90 -0.24
C ILE A 45 1.02 8.06 -0.42
N ALA A 46 0.90 8.58 -1.63
CA ALA A 46 -0.03 9.67 -1.93
C ALA A 46 -1.48 9.22 -1.73
N MET A 47 -1.80 7.99 -2.11
CA MET A 47 -3.14 7.43 -1.90
C MET A 47 -3.48 7.37 -0.41
N ILE A 48 -2.54 6.90 0.40
CA ILE A 48 -2.76 6.77 1.84
C ILE A 48 -3.00 8.14 2.47
N ASP A 49 -2.24 9.15 2.05
CA ASP A 49 -2.45 10.51 2.52
C ASP A 49 -3.83 11.03 2.11
N ASP A 50 -4.20 10.79 0.86
CA ASP A 50 -5.44 11.29 0.30
C ASP A 50 -6.69 10.62 0.89
N GLU A 51 -6.64 9.29 1.02
CA GLU A 51 -7.81 8.52 1.46
C GLU A 51 -7.91 8.41 2.98
N TYR A 52 -6.80 8.43 3.69
CA TYR A 52 -6.78 8.16 5.13
C TYR A 52 -6.16 9.27 5.96
N ASP A 53 -5.68 10.31 5.32
CA ASP A 53 -5.05 11.45 5.99
C ASP A 53 -3.88 11.02 6.88
N VAL A 54 -3.07 10.08 6.38
CA VAL A 54 -1.89 9.57 7.08
C VAL A 54 -0.68 9.76 6.16
N ILE A 55 0.39 10.32 6.69
CA ILE A 55 1.61 10.56 5.92
C ILE A 55 2.63 9.47 6.20
N LEU A 56 2.93 8.67 5.17
CA LEU A 56 4.02 7.70 5.22
C LEU A 56 5.18 8.24 4.41
N LYS A 57 6.36 7.69 4.67
CA LYS A 57 7.59 8.08 3.97
C LYS A 57 8.10 6.92 3.13
N GLY A 58 9.03 7.22 2.22
CA GLY A 58 9.62 6.19 1.36
C GLY A 58 10.20 5.02 2.13
N ASN A 59 10.82 5.29 3.30
CA ASN A 59 11.38 4.21 4.13
C ASN A 59 10.30 3.27 4.66
N ASP A 60 9.10 3.75 4.91
CA ASP A 60 8.01 2.91 5.39
C ASP A 60 7.62 1.89 4.32
N ALA A 61 7.51 2.33 3.08
CA ALA A 61 7.20 1.45 1.96
C ALA A 61 8.34 0.47 1.68
N LYS A 62 9.59 0.93 1.86
CA LYS A 62 10.76 0.09 1.62
C LYS A 62 10.90 -1.01 2.66
N ASN A 63 10.58 -0.70 3.91
CA ASN A 63 10.77 -1.63 5.02
C ASN A 63 9.60 -2.58 5.26
N SER A 64 8.44 -2.31 4.67
CA SER A 64 7.29 -3.21 4.77
C SER A 64 7.43 -4.31 3.73
N GLU A 65 6.99 -5.52 4.05
CA GLU A 65 7.04 -6.64 3.12
C GLU A 65 5.71 -6.88 2.43
N THR A 66 4.63 -6.84 3.20
CA THR A 66 3.29 -7.14 2.68
C THR A 66 2.40 -5.90 2.75
N ILE A 67 1.28 -5.97 2.04
CA ILE A 67 0.28 -4.90 2.10
C ILE A 67 -0.25 -4.78 3.53
N ASN A 68 -0.45 -5.91 4.21
CA ASN A 68 -0.89 -5.90 5.60
C ASN A 68 0.10 -5.16 6.51
N ASP A 69 1.41 -5.36 6.29
CA ASP A 69 2.43 -4.66 7.06
C ASP A 69 2.30 -3.14 6.86
N MET A 70 2.09 -2.70 5.64
CA MET A 70 1.96 -1.28 5.36
C MET A 70 0.68 -0.72 5.99
N CYS A 71 -0.40 -1.48 5.96
CA CYS A 71 -1.65 -1.09 6.60
C CYS A 71 -1.45 -0.91 8.11
N ASN A 72 -0.70 -1.82 8.73
CA ASN A 72 -0.40 -1.73 10.18
C ASN A 72 0.40 -0.46 10.51
N ILE A 73 1.39 -0.14 9.69
CA ILE A 73 2.18 1.08 9.89
C ILE A 73 1.28 2.32 9.75
N ALA A 74 0.43 2.33 8.75
CA ALA A 74 -0.48 3.44 8.53
C ALA A 74 -1.44 3.62 9.72
N ASN A 75 -1.95 2.51 10.27
CA ASN A 75 -2.81 2.55 11.43
C ASN A 75 -2.08 3.10 12.67
N GLU A 76 -0.81 2.75 12.83
CA GLU A 76 -0.02 3.25 13.95
C GLU A 76 0.19 4.76 13.88
N ARG A 77 0.18 5.32 12.69
CA ARG A 77 0.42 6.74 12.48
C ARG A 77 -0.84 7.57 12.34
N SER A 78 -1.96 6.91 12.35
CA SER A 78 -3.23 7.62 12.19
C SER A 78 -3.74 8.24 13.50
#